data_e4d3680469642fcfd11d2fadfb88244a
#
_entry.id   e4d3680469642fcfd11d2fadfb88244a
#
_cell.length_a   1.000
_cell.length_b   1.000
_cell.length_c   1.000
_cell.angle_alpha   90.00
_cell.angle_beta   90.00
_cell.angle_gamma   90.00
#
_symmetry.space_group_name_H-M   'P 1'
#
loop_
_entity.id
_entity.type
_entity.pdbx_description
1 polymer ?
#
loop_
_entity_poly.entity_id
_entity_poly.type
_entity_poly.pdbx_seq_one_letter_code
_entity_poly.pdbx_strand_id
1 'polypeptide(L)'
;EVEPEAFEVERRMIDFTYTASRETEKVCSACHSMGRVLLQRRTKEDWQMLIDMHRGWYPLVDFQAFRRAGPMQREPDAEGRPPDNRHPVEKALEHLTATFPLQTPAWAAWSATMRPPKLEGAWAISGHETGKGPVYGIMRIAQGASPSEFTTDLSFTYARTGVSVARKGRANVYTGFQWRGRSTERADDATSLREVMSVDREWQSMEGRWYTGGYDELGLDVQLRRVTGSPVILGAGRTGVPAGATGHELGLFGANLPVTLTPRDVDFGPGITVTQVRSATPESVVLIVNVARDAAIGPRDVVIGGGVKPAAVAVYDRIDYIKVGPEWAMARLGGVRFPKGLARFEAIGFHNGRDGRSNTGDDVAIGLLDATWSLEEYSAVLNDEDLRFVGAIDEASGVFTPNVEGPNPERRGSANSVGDVWVVASYTPEGARRPLRARAHLLVTVPLYMRWGTEAQTLQ
;
A
#
# COMPACT_ATOMS: atom_id res chain seq x y z
N GLU A 1 16.35 -3.09 -15.75
CA GLU A 1 16.70 -1.70 -15.38
C GLU A 1 15.71 -0.73 -16.02
N VAL A 2 15.52 0.42 -15.41
CA VAL A 2 14.56 1.46 -15.84
C VAL A 2 15.28 2.78 -15.99
N GLU A 3 15.03 3.49 -17.09
CA GLU A 3 15.60 4.82 -17.30
C GLU A 3 14.97 5.86 -16.34
N PRO A 4 15.72 6.93 -15.98
CA PRO A 4 15.23 7.95 -15.06
C PRO A 4 13.93 8.61 -15.49
N GLU A 5 13.79 8.95 -16.77
CA GLU A 5 12.56 9.53 -17.31
C GLU A 5 11.39 8.55 -17.23
N ALA A 6 11.63 7.27 -17.51
CA ALA A 6 10.61 6.23 -17.41
C ALA A 6 10.16 6.02 -15.95
N PHE A 7 11.07 6.11 -14.99
CA PHE A 7 10.74 6.05 -13.57
C PHE A 7 9.83 7.20 -13.12
N GLU A 8 10.12 8.42 -13.54
CA GLU A 8 9.28 9.59 -13.22
C GLU A 8 7.89 9.47 -13.85
N VAL A 9 7.80 8.96 -15.07
CA VAL A 9 6.51 8.69 -15.75
C VAL A 9 5.72 7.64 -15.01
N GLU A 10 6.31 6.52 -14.62
CA GLU A 10 5.65 5.48 -13.83
C GLU A 10 5.08 6.03 -12.53
N ARG A 11 5.87 6.81 -11.81
CA ARG A 11 5.48 7.40 -10.53
C ARG A 11 4.31 8.36 -10.66
N ARG A 12 4.28 9.16 -11.73
CA ARG A 12 3.30 10.23 -11.90
C ARG A 12 2.05 9.82 -12.68
N MET A 13 2.03 8.65 -13.30
CA MET A 13 0.94 8.22 -14.19
C MET A 13 0.64 9.24 -15.29
N ILE A 14 1.67 9.93 -15.80
CA ILE A 14 1.55 10.98 -16.82
C ILE A 14 1.40 10.36 -18.21
N ASP A 15 0.74 11.06 -19.11
CA ASP A 15 0.62 10.72 -20.53
C ASP A 15 1.98 10.37 -21.12
N PHE A 16 2.14 9.12 -21.50
CA PHE A 16 3.35 8.61 -22.10
C PHE A 16 3.18 8.54 -23.61
N THR A 17 3.90 9.41 -24.32
CA THR A 17 3.89 9.39 -25.78
C THR A 17 4.77 8.27 -26.29
N TYR A 18 4.18 7.34 -26.99
CA TYR A 18 4.84 6.16 -27.53
C TYR A 18 4.70 6.10 -29.06
N THR A 19 5.82 5.90 -29.74
CA THR A 19 5.79 5.61 -31.17
C THR A 19 5.34 4.18 -31.38
N ALA A 20 4.10 4.04 -31.81
CA ALA A 20 3.41 2.76 -31.87
C ALA A 20 4.03 1.77 -32.89
N SER A 21 4.19 0.54 -32.45
CA SER A 21 4.25 -0.62 -33.33
C SER A 21 2.95 -1.41 -33.12
N ARG A 22 2.13 -1.48 -34.16
CA ARG A 22 0.83 -2.18 -34.09
C ARG A 22 0.96 -3.62 -33.64
N GLU A 23 2.00 -4.33 -34.06
CA GLU A 23 2.27 -5.70 -33.64
C GLU A 23 2.65 -5.77 -32.16
N THR A 24 3.51 -4.85 -31.70
CA THR A 24 3.93 -4.79 -30.30
C THR A 24 2.76 -4.46 -29.39
N GLU A 25 1.95 -3.46 -29.71
CA GLU A 25 0.74 -3.14 -28.97
C GLU A 25 -0.19 -4.35 -28.85
N LYS A 26 -0.48 -4.99 -29.98
CA LYS A 26 -1.37 -6.15 -30.01
C LYS A 26 -0.84 -7.32 -29.18
N VAL A 27 0.44 -7.62 -29.28
CA VAL A 27 1.08 -8.72 -28.55
C VAL A 27 1.13 -8.43 -27.05
N CYS A 28 1.49 -7.21 -26.65
CA CYS A 28 1.80 -6.87 -25.27
C CYS A 28 0.60 -6.36 -24.48
N SER A 29 -0.39 -5.71 -25.12
CA SER A 29 -1.54 -5.11 -24.43
C SER A 29 -2.70 -6.06 -24.16
N ALA A 30 -2.62 -7.31 -24.61
CA ALA A 30 -3.69 -8.27 -24.43
C ALA A 30 -3.95 -8.66 -22.97
N CYS A 31 -2.96 -8.52 -22.08
CA CYS A 31 -3.04 -8.96 -20.70
C CYS A 31 -2.77 -7.85 -19.67
N HIS A 32 -2.11 -6.77 -20.06
CA HIS A 32 -1.79 -5.63 -19.19
C HIS A 32 -1.53 -4.37 -20.04
N SER A 33 -1.43 -3.21 -19.37
CA SER A 33 -1.17 -1.94 -20.07
C SER A 33 0.22 -1.89 -20.70
N MET A 34 0.36 -1.17 -21.79
CA MET A 34 1.64 -0.94 -22.47
C MET A 34 2.67 -0.24 -21.58
N GLY A 35 2.26 0.59 -20.66
CA GLY A 35 3.17 1.29 -19.75
C GLY A 35 4.17 0.36 -19.05
N ARG A 36 3.74 -0.83 -18.63
CA ARG A 36 4.64 -1.83 -18.04
C ARG A 36 5.73 -2.33 -18.99
N VAL A 37 5.47 -2.34 -20.29
CA VAL A 37 6.43 -2.73 -21.32
C VAL A 37 7.40 -1.57 -21.60
N LEU A 38 6.84 -0.37 -21.80
CA LEU A 38 7.58 0.81 -22.24
C LEU A 38 8.57 1.33 -21.18
N LEU A 39 8.32 1.05 -19.92
CA LEU A 39 9.19 1.40 -18.80
C LEU A 39 10.43 0.50 -18.66
N GLN A 40 10.50 -0.59 -19.41
CA GLN A 40 11.59 -1.55 -19.29
C GLN A 40 12.62 -1.37 -20.40
N ARG A 41 13.86 -1.62 -20.05
CA ARG A 41 15.02 -1.70 -20.97
C ARG A 41 15.66 -3.06 -20.78
N ARG A 42 15.85 -3.80 -21.90
CA ARG A 42 16.34 -5.16 -21.85
C ARG A 42 17.24 -5.45 -23.04
N THR A 43 18.11 -6.45 -22.93
CA THR A 43 18.76 -7.07 -24.08
C THR A 43 17.72 -7.80 -24.94
N LYS A 44 18.10 -8.19 -26.13
CA LYS A 44 17.25 -9.01 -26.98
C LYS A 44 16.93 -10.36 -26.34
N GLU A 45 17.94 -10.95 -25.71
CA GLU A 45 17.83 -12.23 -25.00
C GLU A 45 16.87 -12.12 -23.82
N ASP A 46 16.95 -11.05 -23.03
CA ASP A 46 16.05 -10.82 -21.90
C ASP A 46 14.60 -10.57 -22.35
N TRP A 47 14.38 -9.85 -23.46
CA TRP A 47 13.07 -9.71 -24.06
C TRP A 47 12.51 -11.06 -24.54
N GLN A 48 13.35 -11.87 -25.19
CA GLN A 48 12.97 -13.22 -25.63
C GLN A 48 12.61 -14.10 -24.42
N MET A 49 13.45 -14.10 -23.39
CA MET A 49 13.19 -14.85 -22.16
C MET A 49 11.87 -14.43 -21.51
N LEU A 50 11.55 -13.14 -21.47
CA LEU A 50 10.27 -12.64 -20.95
C LEU A 50 9.08 -13.16 -21.75
N ILE A 51 9.19 -13.19 -23.08
CA ILE A 51 8.16 -13.76 -23.98
C ILE A 51 7.99 -15.25 -23.71
N ASP A 52 9.07 -15.98 -23.55
CA ASP A 52 9.04 -17.43 -23.29
C ASP A 52 8.48 -17.75 -21.90
N MET A 53 8.74 -16.90 -20.92
CA MET A 53 8.07 -16.95 -19.61
C MET A 53 6.55 -16.78 -19.73
N HIS A 54 6.07 -15.85 -20.56
CA HIS A 54 4.63 -15.70 -20.81
C HIS A 54 4.04 -16.98 -21.42
N ARG A 55 4.74 -17.63 -22.33
CA ARG A 55 4.34 -18.92 -22.88
C ARG A 55 4.27 -20.03 -21.84
N GLY A 56 5.23 -20.05 -20.93
CA GLY A 56 5.24 -21.02 -19.83
C GLY A 56 4.09 -20.83 -18.84
N TRP A 57 3.75 -19.58 -18.53
CA TRP A 57 2.69 -19.26 -17.57
C TRP A 57 1.29 -19.26 -18.18
N TYR A 58 1.18 -18.92 -19.47
CA TYR A 58 -0.08 -18.86 -20.20
C TYR A 58 -0.01 -19.76 -21.45
N PRO A 59 -0.25 -21.06 -21.30
CA PRO A 59 -0.07 -22.02 -22.41
C PRO A 59 -0.86 -21.69 -23.69
N LEU A 60 -1.95 -20.90 -23.53
CA LEU A 60 -2.79 -20.47 -24.66
C LEU A 60 -2.39 -19.10 -25.23
N VAL A 61 -1.33 -18.45 -24.74
CA VAL A 61 -0.97 -17.09 -25.14
C VAL A 61 -0.70 -16.95 -26.64
N ASP A 62 -0.12 -17.96 -27.26
CA ASP A 62 0.12 -17.98 -28.73
C ASP A 62 -1.18 -17.91 -29.54
N PHE A 63 -2.27 -18.47 -29.01
CA PHE A 63 -3.59 -18.41 -29.65
C PHE A 63 -4.39 -17.14 -29.27
N GLN A 64 -4.22 -16.64 -28.09
CA GLN A 64 -5.00 -15.52 -27.56
C GLN A 64 -4.39 -14.16 -27.91
N ALA A 65 -3.11 -13.97 -27.61
CA ALA A 65 -2.41 -12.69 -27.72
C ALA A 65 -1.40 -12.66 -28.88
N PHE A 66 -0.63 -13.71 -29.07
CA PHE A 66 0.50 -13.72 -29.99
C PHE A 66 0.11 -14.10 -31.43
N ARG A 67 -1.14 -14.46 -31.65
CA ARG A 67 -1.63 -14.86 -32.96
C ARG A 67 -1.57 -13.77 -34.04
N ARG A 68 -1.46 -14.16 -35.29
CA ARG A 68 -1.61 -13.22 -36.41
C ARG A 68 -3.00 -12.59 -36.43
N ALA A 69 -3.06 -11.33 -36.85
CA ALA A 69 -4.33 -10.61 -36.98
C ALA A 69 -5.03 -10.77 -38.32
N GLY A 70 -4.51 -11.58 -39.24
CA GLY A 70 -5.06 -11.73 -40.55
C GLY A 70 -4.31 -12.80 -41.36
N PRO A 71 -4.72 -13.04 -42.60
CA PRO A 71 -4.04 -13.99 -43.50
C PRO A 71 -2.60 -13.54 -43.79
N MET A 72 -1.77 -14.48 -44.20
CA MET A 72 -0.45 -14.17 -44.76
C MET A 72 -0.60 -13.30 -46.00
N GLN A 73 0.17 -12.24 -46.07
CA GLN A 73 0.26 -11.42 -47.26
C GLN A 73 1.02 -12.21 -48.35
N ARG A 74 0.53 -12.13 -49.58
CA ARG A 74 1.13 -12.83 -50.72
C ARG A 74 1.80 -11.89 -51.71
N GLU A 75 1.38 -10.64 -51.72
CA GLU A 75 1.85 -9.63 -52.67
C GLU A 75 2.71 -8.56 -51.97
N PRO A 76 3.68 -8.00 -52.69
CA PRO A 76 4.44 -6.85 -52.20
C PRO A 76 3.52 -5.68 -51.81
N ASP A 77 4.01 -4.80 -50.92
CA ASP A 77 3.30 -3.58 -50.58
C ASP A 77 3.34 -2.54 -51.73
N ALA A 78 2.71 -1.37 -51.50
CA ALA A 78 2.65 -0.33 -52.52
C ALA A 78 4.01 0.21 -52.95
N GLU A 79 5.05 0.02 -52.12
CA GLU A 79 6.43 0.37 -52.36
C GLU A 79 7.26 -0.78 -52.97
N GLY A 80 6.62 -1.91 -53.29
CA GLY A 80 7.28 -3.06 -53.89
C GLY A 80 8.12 -3.91 -52.91
N ARG A 81 7.97 -3.71 -51.60
CA ARG A 81 8.70 -4.49 -50.61
C ARG A 81 8.03 -5.84 -50.44
N PRO A 82 8.80 -6.92 -50.29
CA PRO A 82 8.22 -8.27 -50.07
C PRO A 82 7.43 -8.29 -48.74
N PRO A 83 6.35 -9.08 -48.69
CA PRO A 83 5.51 -9.16 -47.49
C PRO A 83 6.28 -9.73 -46.30
N ASP A 84 6.24 -9.00 -45.19
CA ASP A 84 6.81 -9.46 -43.91
C ASP A 84 5.82 -10.38 -43.18
N ASN A 85 5.93 -11.68 -43.42
CA ASN A 85 5.11 -12.73 -42.84
C ASN A 85 5.70 -13.35 -41.56
N ARG A 86 6.73 -12.73 -40.95
CA ARG A 86 7.25 -13.18 -39.66
C ARG A 86 6.16 -13.19 -38.59
N HIS A 87 6.35 -14.01 -37.57
CA HIS A 87 5.39 -14.09 -36.48
C HIS A 87 5.26 -12.73 -35.75
N PRO A 88 4.06 -12.30 -35.31
CA PRO A 88 3.88 -11.01 -34.60
C PRO A 88 4.82 -10.80 -33.41
N VAL A 89 5.12 -11.88 -32.68
CA VAL A 89 6.07 -11.84 -31.55
C VAL A 89 7.49 -11.53 -32.02
N GLU A 90 7.93 -12.03 -33.16
CA GLU A 90 9.27 -11.74 -33.74
C GLU A 90 9.39 -10.25 -34.10
N LYS A 91 8.32 -9.70 -34.69
CA LYS A 91 8.25 -8.25 -35.02
C LYS A 91 8.24 -7.39 -33.74
N ALA A 92 7.46 -7.80 -32.73
CA ALA A 92 7.44 -7.12 -31.44
C ALA A 92 8.80 -7.17 -30.74
N LEU A 93 9.47 -8.33 -30.76
CA LEU A 93 10.81 -8.50 -30.19
C LEU A 93 11.84 -7.60 -30.89
N GLU A 94 11.82 -7.54 -32.22
CA GLU A 94 12.70 -6.67 -32.98
C GLU A 94 12.45 -5.19 -32.64
N HIS A 95 11.19 -4.78 -32.62
CA HIS A 95 10.80 -3.41 -32.26
C HIS A 95 11.25 -3.04 -30.83
N LEU A 96 10.97 -3.89 -29.85
CA LEU A 96 11.37 -3.65 -28.46
C LEU A 96 12.88 -3.59 -28.30
N THR A 97 13.61 -4.47 -28.99
CA THR A 97 15.08 -4.48 -28.95
C THR A 97 15.68 -3.22 -29.57
N ALA A 98 15.09 -2.72 -30.64
CA ALA A 98 15.58 -1.52 -31.33
C ALA A 98 15.20 -0.23 -30.59
N THR A 99 13.99 -0.17 -30.03
CA THR A 99 13.44 1.05 -29.42
C THR A 99 13.77 1.16 -27.92
N PHE A 100 13.81 0.02 -27.23
CA PHE A 100 14.04 -0.05 -25.77
C PHE A 100 15.20 -0.99 -25.40
N PRO A 101 16.43 -0.75 -25.95
CA PRO A 101 17.60 -1.55 -25.60
C PRO A 101 17.99 -1.33 -24.14
N LEU A 102 18.64 -2.32 -23.53
CA LEU A 102 19.13 -2.21 -22.14
C LEU A 102 20.04 -1.00 -21.95
N GLN A 103 20.89 -0.72 -22.94
CA GLN A 103 21.82 0.41 -22.89
C GLN A 103 21.45 1.45 -23.93
N THR A 104 21.16 2.66 -23.46
CA THR A 104 20.93 3.83 -24.30
C THR A 104 21.99 4.89 -24.00
N PRO A 105 22.21 5.88 -24.89
CA PRO A 105 23.07 7.02 -24.57
C PRO A 105 22.63 7.77 -23.30
N ALA A 106 21.30 7.90 -23.08
CA ALA A 106 20.73 8.52 -21.87
C ALA A 106 21.05 7.70 -20.61
N TRP A 107 20.90 6.37 -20.69
CA TRP A 107 21.30 5.48 -19.60
C TRP A 107 22.80 5.54 -19.30
N ALA A 108 23.64 5.52 -20.33
CA ALA A 108 25.09 5.59 -20.17
C ALA A 108 25.50 6.91 -19.48
N ALA A 109 24.93 8.04 -19.91
CA ALA A 109 25.19 9.34 -19.30
C ALA A 109 24.72 9.40 -17.84
N TRP A 110 23.52 8.89 -17.55
CA TRP A 110 22.96 8.85 -16.20
C TRP A 110 23.74 7.90 -15.29
N SER A 111 24.02 6.68 -15.72
CA SER A 111 24.75 5.68 -14.93
C SER A 111 26.18 6.10 -14.60
N ALA A 112 26.83 6.84 -15.48
CA ALA A 112 28.17 7.42 -15.22
C ALA A 112 28.16 8.46 -14.09
N THR A 113 27.03 9.08 -13.81
CA THR A 113 26.84 10.07 -12.73
C THR A 113 26.15 9.49 -11.51
N MET A 114 25.67 8.25 -11.57
CA MET A 114 24.98 7.59 -10.49
C MET A 114 25.90 7.42 -9.28
N ARG A 115 25.41 7.88 -8.13
CA ARG A 115 26.12 7.68 -6.87
C ARG A 115 25.50 6.50 -6.12
N PRO A 116 26.33 5.69 -5.45
CA PRO A 116 25.80 4.67 -4.54
C PRO A 116 24.87 5.31 -3.52
N PRO A 117 23.70 4.72 -3.25
CA PRO A 117 22.75 5.29 -2.30
C PRO A 117 23.35 5.27 -0.88
N LYS A 118 23.31 6.41 -0.20
CA LYS A 118 23.82 6.56 1.17
C LYS A 118 22.66 6.43 2.16
N LEU A 119 22.23 5.20 2.44
CA LEU A 119 21.08 4.94 3.27
C LEU A 119 21.40 4.47 4.69
N GLU A 120 22.68 4.25 5.00
CA GLU A 120 23.11 3.85 6.34
C GLU A 120 22.66 4.82 7.42
N GLY A 121 22.28 4.28 8.58
CA GLY A 121 21.84 5.04 9.73
C GLY A 121 20.45 4.66 10.22
N ALA A 122 19.88 5.51 11.05
CA ALA A 122 18.55 5.34 11.62
C ALA A 122 17.48 6.08 10.81
N TRP A 123 16.34 5.44 10.69
CA TRP A 123 15.18 5.95 9.96
C TRP A 123 13.92 5.82 10.82
N ALA A 124 13.23 6.91 11.04
CA ALA A 124 11.96 6.92 11.75
C ALA A 124 10.85 6.42 10.84
N ILE A 125 10.11 5.42 11.29
CA ILE A 125 9.01 4.78 10.56
C ILE A 125 7.70 5.42 11.00
N SER A 126 6.92 5.88 10.04
CA SER A 126 5.51 6.25 10.21
C SER A 126 4.71 5.46 9.20
N GLY A 127 3.73 4.69 9.64
CA GLY A 127 2.93 3.86 8.75
C GLY A 127 1.51 3.71 9.22
N HIS A 128 0.71 3.04 8.38
CA HIS A 128 -0.68 2.73 8.67
C HIS A 128 -1.01 1.33 8.12
N GLU A 129 -1.61 0.48 8.95
CA GLU A 129 -2.20 -0.78 8.51
C GLU A 129 -3.71 -0.69 8.65
N THR A 130 -4.42 -0.82 7.54
CA THR A 130 -5.90 -0.79 7.52
C THR A 130 -6.48 -1.70 8.60
N GLY A 131 -7.37 -1.18 9.42
CA GLY A 131 -8.02 -1.88 10.52
C GLY A 131 -7.19 -2.04 11.80
N LYS A 132 -5.87 -1.85 11.73
CA LYS A 132 -4.99 -1.83 12.92
C LYS A 132 -4.54 -0.42 13.30
N GLY A 133 -4.54 0.48 12.32
CA GLY A 133 -4.22 1.89 12.53
C GLY A 133 -2.74 2.23 12.42
N PRO A 134 -2.32 3.35 13.03
CA PRO A 134 -0.98 3.86 12.87
C PRO A 134 0.06 2.97 13.53
N VAL A 135 1.21 2.89 12.86
CA VAL A 135 2.43 2.25 13.36
C VAL A 135 3.58 3.24 13.35
N TYR A 136 4.41 3.18 14.38
CA TYR A 136 5.59 4.02 14.51
C TYR A 136 6.76 3.19 14.99
N GLY A 137 7.97 3.55 14.55
CA GLY A 137 9.15 2.81 14.93
C GLY A 137 10.45 3.34 14.35
N ILE A 138 11.49 2.51 14.43
CA ILE A 138 12.83 2.81 13.93
C ILE A 138 13.32 1.66 13.06
N MET A 139 13.87 1.98 11.89
CA MET A 139 14.68 1.07 11.08
C MET A 139 16.14 1.52 11.12
N ARG A 140 17.04 0.62 11.41
CA ARG A 140 18.49 0.81 11.29
C ARG A 140 18.96 0.13 10.03
N ILE A 141 19.59 0.88 9.15
CA ILE A 141 20.12 0.41 7.87
C ILE A 141 21.64 0.38 7.97
N ALA A 142 22.22 -0.73 7.58
CA ALA A 142 23.66 -0.89 7.45
C ALA A 142 24.01 -1.38 6.05
N GLN A 143 25.23 -1.08 5.59
CA GLN A 143 25.73 -1.52 4.30
C GLN A 143 25.79 -3.06 4.24
N GLY A 144 25.39 -3.62 3.12
CA GLY A 144 25.52 -5.03 2.79
C GLY A 144 26.82 -5.35 2.06
N ALA A 145 26.82 -6.43 1.30
CA ALA A 145 28.01 -6.92 0.59
C ALA A 145 28.37 -6.07 -0.64
N SER A 146 27.42 -5.33 -1.20
CA SER A 146 27.64 -4.45 -2.36
C SER A 146 27.11 -3.04 -2.08
N PRO A 147 27.51 -2.02 -2.87
CA PRO A 147 27.03 -0.65 -2.68
C PRO A 147 25.51 -0.45 -2.76
N SER A 148 24.81 -1.36 -3.40
CA SER A 148 23.35 -1.32 -3.52
C SER A 148 22.62 -2.27 -2.58
N GLU A 149 23.33 -3.05 -1.77
CA GLU A 149 22.78 -4.02 -0.84
C GLU A 149 22.85 -3.50 0.59
N PHE A 150 21.78 -3.70 1.34
CA PHE A 150 21.64 -3.24 2.72
C PHE A 150 21.09 -4.34 3.62
N THR A 151 21.48 -4.29 4.88
CA THR A 151 20.85 -5.07 5.96
C THR A 151 20.03 -4.13 6.82
N THR A 152 18.94 -4.65 7.38
CA THR A 152 18.02 -3.88 8.22
C THR A 152 17.76 -4.55 9.55
N ASP A 153 17.67 -3.75 10.60
CA ASP A 153 17.14 -4.10 11.90
C ASP A 153 16.04 -3.06 12.22
N LEU A 154 14.81 -3.51 12.31
CA LEU A 154 13.68 -2.61 12.47
C LEU A 154 12.77 -3.06 13.60
N SER A 155 12.22 -2.09 14.32
CA SER A 155 11.17 -2.28 15.30
C SER A 155 10.10 -1.23 15.12
N PHE A 156 8.84 -1.64 15.24
CA PHE A 156 7.70 -0.72 15.22
C PHE A 156 6.61 -1.19 16.16
N THR A 157 5.78 -0.25 16.57
CA THR A 157 4.68 -0.47 17.51
C THR A 157 3.36 -0.07 16.85
N TYR A 158 2.36 -0.94 16.92
CA TYR A 158 0.97 -0.61 16.62
C TYR A 158 0.44 0.30 17.71
N ALA A 159 0.28 1.57 17.39
CA ALA A 159 0.09 2.62 18.38
C ALA A 159 -1.26 2.54 19.15
N ARG A 160 -2.28 1.86 18.57
CA ARG A 160 -3.58 1.64 19.23
C ARG A 160 -3.56 0.52 20.26
N THR A 161 -2.74 -0.50 20.03
CA THR A 161 -2.71 -1.72 20.85
C THR A 161 -1.46 -1.82 21.72
N GLY A 162 -0.41 -1.05 21.42
CA GLY A 162 0.89 -1.15 22.07
C GLY A 162 1.71 -2.39 21.66
N VAL A 163 1.21 -3.20 20.72
CA VAL A 163 1.94 -4.39 20.24
C VAL A 163 3.16 -3.96 19.44
N SER A 164 4.33 -4.39 19.88
CA SER A 164 5.60 -4.12 19.22
C SER A 164 6.09 -5.33 18.43
N VAL A 165 6.67 -5.06 17.28
CA VAL A 165 7.22 -6.06 16.35
C VAL A 165 8.66 -5.69 16.05
N ALA A 166 9.58 -6.65 16.15
CA ALA A 166 10.98 -6.50 15.77
C ALA A 166 11.31 -7.46 14.62
N ARG A 167 12.01 -6.97 13.60
CA ARG A 167 12.33 -7.73 12.38
C ARG A 167 13.75 -7.44 11.93
N LYS A 168 14.35 -8.41 11.26
CA LYS A 168 15.64 -8.26 10.57
C LYS A 168 15.47 -8.55 9.09
N GLY A 169 16.19 -7.84 8.25
CA GLY A 169 16.00 -7.95 6.83
C GLY A 169 17.22 -7.64 5.98
N ARG A 170 17.00 -7.78 4.68
CA ARG A 170 17.93 -7.38 3.63
C ARG A 170 17.18 -6.67 2.53
N ALA A 171 17.85 -5.75 1.85
CA ALA A 171 17.28 -5.03 0.74
C ALA A 171 18.32 -4.74 -0.34
N ASN A 172 17.82 -4.55 -1.56
CA ASN A 172 18.58 -3.99 -2.66
C ASN A 172 17.93 -2.68 -3.09
N VAL A 173 18.75 -1.72 -3.46
CA VAL A 173 18.31 -0.45 -4.04
C VAL A 173 18.63 -0.45 -5.53
N TYR A 174 17.59 -0.54 -6.34
CA TYR A 174 17.73 -0.51 -7.79
C TYR A 174 17.72 0.94 -8.28
N THR A 175 18.53 1.23 -9.28
CA THR A 175 18.64 2.57 -9.90
C THR A 175 18.95 3.73 -8.93
N GLY A 176 19.37 3.41 -7.71
CA GLY A 176 19.65 4.39 -6.65
C GLY A 176 18.42 4.88 -5.87
N PHE A 177 17.19 4.50 -6.29
CA PHE A 177 15.95 5.06 -5.75
C PHE A 177 14.85 4.04 -5.46
N GLN A 178 14.97 2.80 -5.88
CA GLN A 178 13.95 1.78 -5.67
C GLN A 178 14.40 0.76 -4.64
N TRP A 179 13.88 0.87 -3.43
CA TRP A 179 14.09 -0.10 -2.36
C TRP A 179 13.24 -1.34 -2.59
N ARG A 180 13.88 -2.49 -2.56
CA ARG A 180 13.24 -3.81 -2.56
C ARG A 180 13.84 -4.63 -1.43
N GLY A 181 13.08 -4.75 -0.35
CA GLY A 181 13.52 -5.43 0.86
C GLY A 181 12.63 -6.59 1.25
N ARG A 182 13.15 -7.34 2.20
CA ARG A 182 12.44 -8.43 2.87
C ARG A 182 12.94 -8.53 4.30
N SER A 183 12.00 -8.61 5.25
CA SER A 183 12.31 -8.79 6.66
C SER A 183 11.48 -9.90 7.30
N THR A 184 12.03 -10.53 8.32
CA THR A 184 11.40 -11.62 9.10
C THR A 184 11.55 -11.34 10.58
N GLU A 185 10.63 -11.85 11.40
CA GLU A 185 10.74 -11.80 12.87
C GLU A 185 11.75 -12.83 13.38
N ARG A 186 11.79 -14.01 12.75
CA ARG A 186 12.72 -15.09 13.02
C ARG A 186 13.40 -15.52 11.73
N ALA A 187 14.60 -16.08 11.83
CA ALA A 187 15.35 -16.54 10.66
C ALA A 187 14.66 -17.67 9.88
N ASP A 188 13.84 -18.47 10.56
CA ASP A 188 13.07 -19.59 10.03
C ASP A 188 11.60 -19.23 9.70
N ASP A 189 11.23 -17.96 9.82
CA ASP A 189 9.88 -17.50 9.55
C ASP A 189 9.57 -17.56 8.05
N ALA A 190 8.60 -18.39 7.68
CA ALA A 190 8.12 -18.51 6.31
C ALA A 190 7.36 -17.24 5.85
N THR A 191 6.82 -16.45 6.80
CA THR A 191 6.10 -15.21 6.52
C THR A 191 7.04 -14.01 6.52
N SER A 192 7.65 -13.72 5.39
CA SER A 192 8.43 -12.52 5.23
C SER A 192 7.57 -11.31 4.88
N LEU A 193 7.86 -10.18 5.52
CA LEU A 193 7.33 -8.89 5.10
C LEU A 193 8.17 -8.39 3.92
N ARG A 194 7.52 -8.15 2.79
CA ARG A 194 8.16 -7.56 1.61
C ARG A 194 8.09 -6.05 1.70
N GLU A 195 9.15 -5.40 1.29
CA GLU A 195 9.30 -3.96 1.38
C GLU A 195 9.53 -3.38 -0.02
N VAL A 196 8.61 -2.54 -0.47
CA VAL A 196 8.67 -1.86 -1.76
C VAL A 196 8.53 -0.37 -1.50
N MET A 197 9.61 0.38 -1.68
CA MET A 197 9.62 1.82 -1.41
C MET A 197 10.39 2.58 -2.49
N SER A 198 10.00 3.84 -2.68
CA SER A 198 10.79 4.83 -3.41
C SER A 198 11.64 5.62 -2.42
N VAL A 199 12.89 5.88 -2.79
CA VAL A 199 13.84 6.70 -2.04
C VAL A 199 13.92 8.06 -2.71
N ASP A 200 13.94 9.16 -1.97
CA ASP A 200 14.12 10.49 -2.53
C ASP A 200 15.57 10.73 -3.01
N ARG A 201 15.75 11.77 -3.81
CA ARG A 201 17.05 12.08 -4.42
C ARG A 201 18.14 12.47 -3.42
N GLU A 202 17.74 13.02 -2.29
CA GLU A 202 18.62 13.46 -1.21
C GLU A 202 18.84 12.39 -0.15
N TRP A 203 18.20 11.22 -0.30
CA TRP A 203 18.24 10.11 0.65
C TRP A 203 17.82 10.50 2.08
N GLN A 204 16.81 11.34 2.18
CA GLN A 204 16.24 11.80 3.44
C GLN A 204 14.90 11.19 3.77
N SER A 205 14.17 10.69 2.75
CA SER A 205 12.89 10.05 2.91
C SER A 205 12.73 8.81 2.04
N MET A 206 11.92 7.88 2.49
CA MET A 206 11.43 6.73 1.72
C MET A 206 9.93 6.61 1.93
N GLU A 207 9.20 6.24 0.88
CA GLU A 207 7.77 5.99 0.95
C GLU A 207 7.38 4.75 0.15
N GLY A 208 6.39 4.03 0.61
CA GLY A 208 5.91 2.86 -0.11
C GLY A 208 5.07 1.93 0.74
N ARG A 209 5.19 0.63 0.49
CA ARG A 209 4.34 -0.37 1.12
C ARG A 209 5.14 -1.57 1.59
N TRP A 210 4.81 -2.06 2.79
CA TRP A 210 5.27 -3.33 3.33
C TRP A 210 4.10 -4.29 3.38
N TYR A 211 4.23 -5.49 2.86
CA TYR A 211 3.12 -6.42 2.70
C TYR A 211 3.55 -7.88 2.80
N THR A 212 2.58 -8.73 3.12
CA THR A 212 2.66 -10.18 3.04
C THR A 212 1.66 -10.68 1.98
N GLY A 213 1.99 -11.73 1.26
CA GLY A 213 1.10 -12.18 0.17
C GLY A 213 1.18 -11.28 -1.07
N GLY A 214 0.04 -10.88 -1.64
CA GLY A 214 -0.05 -9.95 -2.76
C GLY A 214 0.14 -8.50 -2.34
N TYR A 215 0.61 -7.66 -3.27
CA TYR A 215 0.86 -6.23 -3.01
C TYR A 215 -0.41 -5.48 -2.54
N ASP A 216 -1.55 -5.82 -3.12
CA ASP A 216 -2.85 -5.19 -2.84
C ASP A 216 -3.60 -5.82 -1.65
N GLU A 217 -3.01 -6.83 -1.02
CA GLU A 217 -3.59 -7.51 0.13
C GLU A 217 -3.22 -6.78 1.44
N LEU A 218 -3.13 -7.55 2.53
CA LEU A 218 -2.81 -6.99 3.84
C LEU A 218 -1.38 -6.44 3.89
N GLY A 219 -1.23 -5.23 4.38
CA GLY A 219 0.07 -4.58 4.48
C GLY A 219 -0.01 -3.20 5.13
N LEU A 220 1.16 -2.58 5.22
CA LEU A 220 1.36 -1.25 5.80
C LEU A 220 1.77 -0.29 4.70
N ASP A 221 1.10 0.83 4.60
CA ASP A 221 1.63 1.99 3.88
C ASP A 221 2.60 2.72 4.81
N VAL A 222 3.81 2.99 4.34
CA VAL A 222 4.89 3.48 5.18
C VAL A 222 5.58 4.70 4.59
N GLN A 223 5.99 5.58 5.49
CA GLN A 223 6.91 6.67 5.21
C GLN A 223 8.06 6.59 6.23
N LEU A 224 9.27 6.66 5.74
CA LEU A 224 10.46 6.68 6.56
C LEU A 224 11.16 8.02 6.39
N ARG A 225 11.66 8.56 7.48
CA ARG A 225 12.48 9.77 7.48
C ARG A 225 13.81 9.50 8.16
N ARG A 226 14.88 9.99 7.57
CA ARG A 226 16.20 9.87 8.18
C ARG A 226 16.21 10.56 9.54
N VAL A 227 16.70 9.86 10.54
CA VAL A 227 16.86 10.42 11.89
C VAL A 227 18.17 11.19 11.93
N THR A 228 18.07 12.47 12.17
CA THR A 228 19.19 13.37 12.47
C THR A 228 19.21 13.66 13.98
N GLY A 229 20.05 14.51 14.48
CA GLY A 229 20.16 14.78 15.93
C GLY A 229 18.93 15.46 16.56
N SER A 230 18.00 15.99 15.77
CA SER A 230 16.83 16.72 16.29
C SER A 230 15.65 15.78 16.60
N PRO A 231 14.79 16.12 17.56
CA PRO A 231 13.55 15.41 17.84
C PRO A 231 12.61 15.41 16.63
N VAL A 232 12.02 14.25 16.34
CA VAL A 232 11.00 14.07 15.29
C VAL A 232 9.76 13.49 15.94
N ILE A 233 8.63 14.18 15.84
CA ILE A 233 7.33 13.67 16.27
C ILE A 233 6.66 13.06 15.06
N LEU A 234 6.32 11.77 15.11
CA LEU A 234 5.71 11.02 14.02
C LEU A 234 4.18 11.09 14.06
N GLY A 235 3.59 10.98 15.25
CA GLY A 235 2.15 11.08 15.44
C GLY A 235 1.68 10.62 16.81
N ALA A 236 0.35 10.52 16.94
CA ALA A 236 -0.33 10.04 18.14
C ALA A 236 -0.89 8.63 17.94
N GLY A 237 -1.02 7.87 19.02
CA GLY A 237 -1.63 6.54 18.99
C GLY A 237 -3.14 6.59 18.74
N ARG A 238 -3.79 7.60 19.28
CA ARG A 238 -5.18 7.99 18.97
C ARG A 238 -5.19 9.46 18.59
N THR A 239 -5.82 9.79 17.48
CA THR A 239 -5.84 11.17 16.98
C THR A 239 -6.99 11.97 17.54
N GLY A 240 -8.13 11.36 17.85
CA GLY A 240 -9.28 12.04 18.43
C GLY A 240 -9.16 12.26 19.93
N VAL A 241 -9.41 13.49 20.39
CA VAL A 241 -9.38 13.89 21.80
C VAL A 241 -10.70 14.60 22.14
N PRO A 242 -11.55 14.02 23.02
CA PRO A 242 -12.86 14.59 23.32
C PRO A 242 -12.76 15.92 24.05
N ALA A 243 -13.53 16.91 23.64
CA ALA A 243 -13.70 18.16 24.39
C ALA A 243 -14.31 17.89 25.78
N GLY A 244 -13.78 18.54 26.82
CA GLY A 244 -14.17 18.31 28.20
C GLY A 244 -13.57 17.07 28.85
N ALA A 245 -12.71 16.33 28.16
CA ALA A 245 -12.00 15.18 28.74
C ALA A 245 -11.05 15.63 29.85
N THR A 246 -11.04 14.89 30.96
CA THR A 246 -10.14 15.08 32.09
C THR A 246 -9.31 13.83 32.35
N GLY A 247 -8.01 13.98 32.58
CA GLY A 247 -7.13 12.85 32.82
C GLY A 247 -6.99 11.90 31.62
N HIS A 248 -7.18 12.41 30.40
CA HIS A 248 -7.11 11.62 29.19
C HIS A 248 -5.66 11.22 28.88
N GLU A 249 -5.43 9.91 28.68
CA GLU A 249 -4.12 9.41 28.31
C GLU A 249 -3.87 9.55 26.80
N LEU A 250 -2.75 10.14 26.44
CA LEU A 250 -2.35 10.39 25.07
C LEU A 250 -0.90 9.92 24.84
N GLY A 251 -0.72 8.92 23.96
CA GLY A 251 0.58 8.44 23.51
C GLY A 251 1.03 9.18 22.27
N LEU A 252 2.23 9.75 22.32
CA LEU A 252 2.92 10.31 21.17
C LEU A 252 4.12 9.44 20.82
N PHE A 253 4.41 9.33 19.54
CA PHE A 253 5.50 8.51 19.01
C PHE A 253 6.45 9.38 18.18
N GLY A 254 7.74 9.04 18.20
CA GLY A 254 8.74 9.83 17.51
C GLY A 254 10.11 9.17 17.42
N ALA A 255 11.11 10.01 17.20
CA ALA A 255 12.52 9.64 17.26
C ALA A 255 13.32 10.78 17.90
N ASN A 256 14.34 10.44 18.67
CA ASN A 256 15.14 11.40 19.45
C ASN A 256 14.30 12.32 20.37
N LEU A 257 13.17 11.84 20.87
CA LEU A 257 12.35 12.60 21.80
C LEU A 257 13.14 12.82 23.11
N PRO A 258 13.01 13.99 23.75
CA PRO A 258 13.64 14.22 25.05
C PRO A 258 13.12 13.22 26.09
N VAL A 259 14.02 12.62 26.86
CA VAL A 259 13.66 11.65 27.91
C VAL A 259 13.35 12.33 29.28
N THR A 260 13.75 13.59 29.43
CA THR A 260 13.45 14.39 30.60
C THR A 260 12.48 15.49 30.20
N LEU A 261 11.19 15.27 30.43
CA LEU A 261 10.11 16.17 30.05
C LEU A 261 9.25 16.51 31.27
N THR A 262 8.86 17.78 31.35
CA THR A 262 7.80 18.27 32.25
C THR A 262 6.55 18.60 31.44
N PRO A 263 5.38 18.78 32.06
CA PRO A 263 4.18 19.21 31.36
C PRO A 263 4.33 20.51 30.54
N ARG A 264 5.24 21.39 30.93
CA ARG A 264 5.49 22.66 30.24
C ARG A 264 6.30 22.52 28.94
N ASP A 265 6.97 21.38 28.76
CA ASP A 265 7.80 21.11 27.57
C ASP A 265 6.99 20.57 26.42
N VAL A 266 5.69 20.33 26.62
CA VAL A 266 4.77 19.77 25.59
C VAL A 266 3.60 20.73 25.41
N ASP A 267 3.41 21.23 24.21
CA ASP A 267 2.36 22.18 23.86
C ASP A 267 1.47 21.67 22.72
N PHE A 268 0.16 21.69 22.96
CA PHE A 268 -0.89 21.39 21.96
C PHE A 268 -1.68 22.64 21.54
N GLY A 269 -1.23 23.82 21.99
CA GLY A 269 -1.97 25.06 21.83
C GLY A 269 -3.20 25.19 22.74
N PRO A 270 -4.04 26.19 22.51
CA PRO A 270 -5.16 26.51 23.39
C PRO A 270 -6.18 25.39 23.54
N GLY A 271 -6.66 25.17 24.75
CA GLY A 271 -7.74 24.23 25.06
C GLY A 271 -7.28 22.83 25.45
N ILE A 272 -6.01 22.48 25.29
CA ILE A 272 -5.44 21.22 25.79
C ILE A 272 -4.33 21.54 26.78
N THR A 273 -4.42 21.03 28.00
CA THR A 273 -3.42 21.20 29.04
C THR A 273 -2.80 19.86 29.40
N VAL A 274 -1.48 19.76 29.29
CA VAL A 274 -0.74 18.60 29.81
C VAL A 274 -0.63 18.72 31.31
N THR A 275 -1.14 17.73 32.03
CA THR A 275 -1.12 17.69 33.50
C THR A 275 -0.01 16.82 34.05
N GLN A 276 0.40 15.79 33.28
CA GLN A 276 1.47 14.87 33.68
C GLN A 276 2.18 14.30 32.46
N VAL A 277 3.50 14.14 32.55
CA VAL A 277 4.28 13.25 31.69
C VAL A 277 4.42 11.91 32.44
N ARG A 278 3.74 10.87 32.01
CA ARG A 278 3.74 9.57 32.68
C ARG A 278 4.99 8.77 32.36
N SER A 279 5.44 8.83 31.12
CA SER A 279 6.71 8.25 30.67
C SER A 279 7.26 8.98 29.46
N ALA A 280 8.58 8.98 29.31
CA ALA A 280 9.27 9.51 28.15
C ALA A 280 10.47 8.63 27.79
N THR A 281 10.55 8.24 26.55
CA THR A 281 11.65 7.52 25.92
C THR A 281 12.05 8.23 24.63
N PRO A 282 13.19 7.91 24.01
CA PRO A 282 13.53 8.51 22.71
C PRO A 282 12.51 8.26 21.60
N GLU A 283 11.63 7.26 21.74
CA GLU A 283 10.70 6.81 20.71
C GLU A 283 9.23 7.06 21.06
N SER A 284 8.90 7.32 22.32
CA SER A 284 7.53 7.53 22.77
C SER A 284 7.42 8.40 24.03
N VAL A 285 6.32 9.14 24.12
CA VAL A 285 5.94 9.91 25.32
C VAL A 285 4.48 9.61 25.63
N VAL A 286 4.19 9.27 26.89
CA VAL A 286 2.82 9.07 27.38
C VAL A 286 2.46 10.25 28.28
N LEU A 287 1.41 10.95 27.92
CA LEU A 287 0.92 12.17 28.55
C LEU A 287 -0.45 11.93 29.19
N ILE A 288 -0.74 12.69 30.25
CA ILE A 288 -2.09 12.89 30.75
C ILE A 288 -2.49 14.33 30.45
N VAL A 289 -3.62 14.51 29.76
CA VAL A 289 -4.11 15.81 29.32
C VAL A 289 -5.52 16.06 29.82
N ASN A 290 -5.82 17.34 30.02
CA ASN A 290 -7.18 17.85 30.19
C ASN A 290 -7.53 18.70 28.99
N VAL A 291 -8.75 18.52 28.47
CA VAL A 291 -9.27 19.28 27.34
C VAL A 291 -10.42 20.16 27.83
N ALA A 292 -10.34 21.45 27.59
CA ALA A 292 -11.39 22.39 27.96
C ALA A 292 -12.71 22.02 27.23
N ARG A 293 -13.87 22.21 27.86
CA ARG A 293 -15.18 21.96 27.26
C ARG A 293 -15.47 22.86 26.06
N ASP A 294 -14.93 24.06 26.10
CA ASP A 294 -15.01 25.08 25.07
C ASP A 294 -13.78 25.08 24.15
N ALA A 295 -12.94 24.05 24.21
CA ALA A 295 -11.82 23.91 23.28
C ALA A 295 -12.34 23.88 21.83
N ALA A 296 -11.75 24.72 20.98
CA ALA A 296 -12.19 24.81 19.61
C ALA A 296 -12.07 23.43 18.91
N ILE A 297 -13.08 23.01 18.19
CA ILE A 297 -13.12 21.76 17.42
C ILE A 297 -12.13 21.85 16.26
N GLY A 298 -11.40 20.78 16.02
CA GLY A 298 -10.48 20.67 14.88
C GLY A 298 -9.07 20.20 15.25
N PRO A 299 -8.17 20.18 14.27
CA PRO A 299 -6.81 19.68 14.45
C PRO A 299 -5.99 20.55 15.41
N ARG A 300 -5.04 19.89 16.10
CA ARG A 300 -4.04 20.52 16.97
C ARG A 300 -2.67 20.00 16.60
N ASP A 301 -1.74 20.94 16.53
CA ASP A 301 -0.32 20.64 16.43
C ASP A 301 0.20 20.20 17.80
N VAL A 302 1.32 19.51 17.83
CA VAL A 302 2.06 19.25 19.05
C VAL A 302 3.50 19.69 18.89
N VAL A 303 4.04 20.30 19.94
CA VAL A 303 5.44 20.74 20.03
C VAL A 303 6.11 20.04 21.20
N ILE A 304 7.26 19.41 20.97
CA ILE A 304 8.11 18.79 22.00
C ILE A 304 9.58 19.05 21.67
N GLY A 305 10.31 19.71 22.55
CA GLY A 305 11.77 19.85 22.43
C GLY A 305 12.25 20.47 21.12
N GLY A 306 11.45 21.36 20.53
CA GLY A 306 11.72 21.96 19.22
C GLY A 306 11.22 21.16 18.01
N GLY A 307 10.80 19.90 18.19
CA GLY A 307 10.06 19.15 17.17
C GLY A 307 8.61 19.60 17.10
N VAL A 308 8.05 19.69 15.88
CA VAL A 308 6.66 20.06 15.62
C VAL A 308 6.00 18.98 14.78
N LYS A 309 4.81 18.53 15.18
CA LYS A 309 3.94 17.70 14.35
C LYS A 309 2.62 18.43 14.11
N PRO A 310 2.39 18.92 12.89
CA PRO A 310 1.10 19.50 12.53
C PRO A 310 -0.02 18.46 12.59
N ALA A 311 -1.21 18.88 13.02
CA ALA A 311 -2.43 18.08 13.09
C ALA A 311 -2.22 16.73 13.80
N ALA A 312 -1.45 16.70 14.88
CA ALA A 312 -1.10 15.49 15.61
C ALA A 312 -2.33 14.83 16.26
N VAL A 313 -3.27 15.65 16.73
CA VAL A 313 -4.56 15.23 17.30
C VAL A 313 -5.68 16.13 16.80
N ALA A 314 -6.94 15.73 17.01
CA ALA A 314 -8.12 16.49 16.66
C ALA A 314 -9.08 16.55 17.86
N VAL A 315 -9.41 17.77 18.30
CA VAL A 315 -10.44 17.99 19.31
C VAL A 315 -11.82 17.81 18.67
N TYR A 316 -12.71 17.08 19.31
CA TYR A 316 -14.09 16.87 18.88
C TYR A 316 -15.04 16.83 20.11
N ASP A 317 -16.31 17.15 19.91
CA ASP A 317 -17.36 17.03 20.92
C ASP A 317 -18.38 15.92 20.61
N ARG A 318 -18.47 15.50 19.33
CA ARG A 318 -19.34 14.42 18.87
C ARG A 318 -18.79 13.78 17.59
N ILE A 319 -19.32 12.62 17.26
CA ILE A 319 -19.08 11.95 15.97
C ILE A 319 -20.37 12.07 15.16
N ASP A 320 -20.35 12.82 14.05
CA ASP A 320 -21.51 13.10 13.24
C ASP A 320 -21.76 11.99 12.20
N TYR A 321 -20.70 11.42 11.63
CA TYR A 321 -20.77 10.34 10.67
C TYR A 321 -19.49 9.51 10.65
N ILE A 322 -19.54 8.39 9.95
CA ILE A 322 -18.38 7.52 9.74
C ILE A 322 -18.14 7.27 8.26
N LYS A 323 -16.90 6.92 7.89
CA LYS A 323 -16.55 6.38 6.58
C LYS A 323 -15.88 5.03 6.74
N VAL A 324 -16.00 4.19 5.73
CA VAL A 324 -15.24 2.93 5.64
C VAL A 324 -14.04 3.15 4.72
N GLY A 325 -12.87 2.77 5.18
CA GLY A 325 -11.66 2.72 4.39
C GLY A 325 -11.18 1.26 4.22
N PRO A 326 -10.73 0.88 3.01
CA PRO A 326 -10.90 1.56 1.74
C PRO A 326 -12.36 1.57 1.28
N GLU A 327 -12.76 2.54 0.44
CA GLU A 327 -14.13 2.63 -0.11
C GLU A 327 -14.42 1.49 -1.10
N TRP A 328 -13.38 0.93 -1.69
CA TRP A 328 -13.41 -0.22 -2.59
C TRP A 328 -12.24 -1.15 -2.29
N ALA A 329 -12.50 -2.46 -2.28
CA ALA A 329 -11.47 -3.48 -2.10
C ALA A 329 -11.72 -4.69 -2.98
N MET A 330 -10.68 -5.49 -3.16
CA MET A 330 -10.74 -6.77 -3.85
C MET A 330 -10.24 -7.87 -2.92
N ALA A 331 -11.01 -8.95 -2.81
CA ALA A 331 -10.57 -10.20 -2.21
C ALA A 331 -10.46 -11.29 -3.29
N ARG A 332 -9.69 -12.33 -3.03
CA ARG A 332 -9.46 -13.40 -4.00
C ARG A 332 -9.79 -14.75 -3.40
N LEU A 333 -10.60 -15.52 -4.09
CA LEU A 333 -10.86 -16.91 -3.74
C LEU A 333 -9.54 -17.66 -3.57
N GLY A 334 -9.50 -18.61 -2.67
CA GLY A 334 -8.37 -19.50 -2.50
C GLY A 334 -8.76 -20.93 -2.78
N GLY A 335 -7.77 -21.81 -2.95
CA GLY A 335 -7.96 -23.22 -3.20
C GLY A 335 -6.76 -24.03 -2.75
N VAL A 336 -6.67 -25.27 -3.25
CA VAL A 336 -5.59 -26.19 -2.86
C VAL A 336 -4.20 -25.65 -3.22
N ARG A 337 -4.11 -24.90 -4.33
CA ARG A 337 -2.82 -24.40 -4.87
C ARG A 337 -2.57 -22.92 -4.60
N PHE A 338 -3.63 -22.17 -4.36
CA PHE A 338 -3.54 -20.71 -4.24
C PHE A 338 -4.15 -20.29 -2.91
N PRO A 339 -3.43 -19.56 -2.05
CA PRO A 339 -3.99 -19.05 -0.82
C PRO A 339 -5.08 -18.01 -1.10
N LYS A 340 -5.92 -17.80 -0.12
CA LYS A 340 -6.94 -16.76 -0.11
C LYS A 340 -6.30 -15.38 -0.05
N GLY A 341 -6.75 -14.47 -0.90
CA GLY A 341 -6.43 -13.04 -0.79
C GLY A 341 -7.47 -12.36 0.10
N LEU A 342 -7.05 -11.95 1.28
CA LEU A 342 -7.91 -11.30 2.27
C LEU A 342 -8.10 -9.83 1.96
N ALA A 343 -9.22 -9.24 2.42
CA ALA A 343 -9.40 -7.80 2.48
C ALA A 343 -9.65 -7.38 3.94
N ARG A 344 -9.27 -6.16 4.28
CA ARG A 344 -9.53 -5.60 5.61
C ARG A 344 -10.07 -4.19 5.47
N PHE A 345 -10.97 -3.82 6.39
CA PHE A 345 -11.62 -2.53 6.41
C PHE A 345 -11.44 -1.85 7.75
N GLU A 346 -11.60 -0.54 7.76
CA GLU A 346 -11.56 0.29 8.95
C GLU A 346 -12.65 1.34 8.92
N ALA A 347 -13.15 1.72 10.10
CA ALA A 347 -14.13 2.77 10.25
C ALA A 347 -13.46 4.03 10.80
N ILE A 348 -13.65 5.16 10.13
CA ILE A 348 -13.08 6.45 10.51
C ILE A 348 -14.23 7.36 10.90
N GLY A 349 -14.16 7.94 12.09
CA GLY A 349 -15.12 8.92 12.59
C GLY A 349 -14.83 10.33 12.13
N PHE A 350 -15.89 11.10 11.89
CA PHE A 350 -15.82 12.50 11.47
C PHE A 350 -16.78 13.38 12.25
N HIS A 351 -16.33 14.62 12.47
CA HIS A 351 -17.15 15.74 12.91
C HIS A 351 -17.38 16.67 11.71
N ASN A 352 -18.60 17.18 11.53
CA ASN A 352 -19.04 17.99 10.37
C ASN A 352 -18.41 19.39 10.27
N GLY A 353 -17.37 19.69 11.04
CA GLY A 353 -16.72 20.99 10.99
C GLY A 353 -17.62 22.15 11.39
N ARG A 354 -17.40 23.31 10.79
CA ARG A 354 -18.09 24.56 11.10
C ARG A 354 -19.41 24.73 10.35
N ASP A 355 -19.50 24.19 9.15
CA ASP A 355 -20.68 24.32 8.31
C ASP A 355 -21.81 23.35 8.69
N GLY A 356 -21.53 22.36 9.57
CA GLY A 356 -22.46 21.36 10.06
C GLY A 356 -22.93 20.35 9.00
N ARG A 357 -22.25 20.26 7.85
CA ARG A 357 -22.56 19.35 6.75
C ARG A 357 -21.52 18.27 6.65
N SER A 358 -21.96 17.04 6.35
CA SER A 358 -21.06 15.91 6.13
C SER A 358 -20.44 15.94 4.72
N ASN A 359 -19.23 15.44 4.60
CA ASN A 359 -18.46 15.33 3.36
C ASN A 359 -18.09 16.69 2.73
N THR A 360 -17.70 17.64 3.58
CA THR A 360 -17.21 18.96 3.17
C THR A 360 -15.73 19.14 3.52
N GLY A 361 -15.13 20.21 3.02
CA GLY A 361 -13.69 20.43 3.17
C GLY A 361 -13.24 20.85 4.57
N ASP A 362 -14.18 21.18 5.46
CA ASP A 362 -13.90 21.57 6.85
C ASP A 362 -14.21 20.45 7.86
N ASP A 363 -14.59 19.27 7.37
CA ASP A 363 -14.79 18.09 8.22
C ASP A 363 -13.52 17.71 8.97
N VAL A 364 -13.68 17.33 10.22
CA VAL A 364 -12.58 16.95 11.10
C VAL A 364 -12.53 15.43 11.24
N ALA A 365 -11.47 14.81 10.72
CA ALA A 365 -11.22 13.40 10.94
C ALA A 365 -10.81 13.16 12.39
N ILE A 366 -11.61 12.38 13.11
CA ILE A 366 -11.40 12.05 14.52
C ILE A 366 -10.41 10.88 14.65
N GLY A 367 -10.47 9.93 13.72
CA GLY A 367 -9.63 8.74 13.70
C GLY A 367 -10.42 7.44 13.70
N LEU A 368 -9.72 6.34 13.90
CA LEU A 368 -10.30 5.00 13.83
C LEU A 368 -11.23 4.70 14.99
N LEU A 369 -12.35 4.09 14.65
CA LEU A 369 -13.40 3.67 15.59
C LEU A 369 -13.46 2.13 15.66
N ASP A 370 -13.84 1.63 16.82
CA ASP A 370 -14.13 0.20 17.03
C ASP A 370 -15.58 -0.09 16.58
N ALA A 371 -15.77 -0.30 15.27
CA ALA A 371 -17.05 -0.58 14.66
C ALA A 371 -17.33 -2.09 14.61
N THR A 372 -18.60 -2.46 14.52
CA THR A 372 -19.03 -3.82 14.17
C THR A 372 -19.23 -3.93 12.66
N TRP A 373 -18.92 -5.11 12.11
CA TRP A 373 -18.89 -5.35 10.68
C TRP A 373 -19.91 -6.38 10.24
N SER A 374 -20.53 -6.15 9.10
CA SER A 374 -21.47 -7.07 8.47
C SER A 374 -21.38 -6.96 6.94
N LEU A 375 -22.02 -7.90 6.24
CA LEU A 375 -22.16 -7.86 4.78
C LEU A 375 -23.62 -7.62 4.40
N GLU A 376 -23.81 -6.95 3.26
CA GLU A 376 -25.13 -6.77 2.61
C GLU A 376 -24.98 -7.08 1.12
N GLU A 377 -26.07 -7.55 0.49
CA GLU A 377 -26.09 -7.74 -0.97
C GLU A 377 -25.77 -6.43 -1.69
N TYR A 378 -24.85 -6.50 -2.68
CA TYR A 378 -24.54 -5.35 -3.51
C TYR A 378 -25.74 -4.95 -4.38
N SER A 379 -26.36 -5.93 -5.02
CA SER A 379 -27.54 -5.74 -5.85
C SER A 379 -28.61 -6.80 -5.61
N ALA A 380 -29.61 -6.47 -4.83
CA ALA A 380 -30.75 -7.37 -4.58
C ALA A 380 -31.56 -7.71 -5.86
N VAL A 381 -31.40 -6.95 -6.94
CA VAL A 381 -32.12 -7.15 -8.21
C VAL A 381 -31.53 -8.34 -8.99
N LEU A 382 -30.23 -8.60 -8.87
CA LEU A 382 -29.57 -9.69 -9.59
C LEU A 382 -29.95 -11.08 -9.04
N ASN A 383 -30.30 -11.17 -7.77
CA ASN A 383 -30.67 -12.40 -7.08
C ASN A 383 -29.65 -13.52 -7.29
N ASP A 384 -28.37 -13.16 -7.19
CA ASP A 384 -27.20 -14.02 -7.39
C ASP A 384 -26.69 -14.67 -6.13
N GLU A 385 -27.28 -14.28 -4.99
CA GLU A 385 -26.99 -14.79 -3.63
C GLU A 385 -25.52 -14.65 -3.23
N ASP A 386 -24.84 -13.60 -3.69
CA ASP A 386 -23.41 -13.36 -3.44
C ASP A 386 -23.11 -13.34 -1.95
N LEU A 387 -23.95 -12.70 -1.15
CA LEU A 387 -23.84 -12.66 0.31
C LEU A 387 -23.64 -14.04 0.96
N ARG A 388 -24.23 -15.08 0.37
CA ARG A 388 -24.16 -16.45 0.87
C ARG A 388 -22.86 -17.15 0.47
N PHE A 389 -22.28 -16.80 -0.68
CA PHE A 389 -21.26 -17.60 -1.32
C PHE A 389 -19.86 -16.98 -1.40
N VAL A 390 -19.75 -15.65 -1.37
CA VAL A 390 -18.45 -14.99 -1.61
C VAL A 390 -17.44 -15.17 -0.48
N GLY A 391 -17.90 -15.35 0.76
CA GLY A 391 -17.05 -15.47 1.96
C GLY A 391 -17.69 -14.87 3.19
N ALA A 392 -16.89 -14.56 4.20
CA ALA A 392 -17.36 -14.01 5.47
C ALA A 392 -16.47 -12.89 5.99
N ILE A 393 -17.07 -11.93 6.70
CA ILE A 393 -16.36 -10.88 7.41
C ILE A 393 -16.36 -11.19 8.92
N ASP A 394 -15.22 -10.96 9.55
CA ASP A 394 -15.12 -11.00 11.01
C ASP A 394 -15.74 -9.72 11.59
N GLU A 395 -16.75 -9.89 12.44
CA GLU A 395 -17.57 -8.81 13.00
C GLU A 395 -16.76 -7.80 13.81
N ALA A 396 -15.70 -8.24 14.47
CA ALA A 396 -14.88 -7.38 15.34
C ALA A 396 -13.73 -6.69 14.60
N SER A 397 -13.05 -7.43 13.72
CA SER A 397 -11.79 -6.93 13.10
C SER A 397 -11.96 -6.33 11.70
N GLY A 398 -13.13 -6.51 11.06
CA GLY A 398 -13.35 -6.06 9.69
C GLY A 398 -12.52 -6.81 8.64
N VAL A 399 -11.99 -7.98 8.99
CA VAL A 399 -11.26 -8.84 8.06
C VAL A 399 -12.23 -9.70 7.28
N PHE A 400 -12.24 -9.55 5.97
CA PHE A 400 -12.98 -10.41 5.08
C PHE A 400 -12.13 -11.58 4.62
N THR A 401 -12.65 -12.79 4.77
CA THR A 401 -12.06 -14.05 4.30
C THR A 401 -12.91 -14.61 3.17
N PRO A 402 -12.41 -14.62 1.92
CA PRO A 402 -13.16 -15.17 0.79
C PRO A 402 -13.32 -16.67 0.89
N ASN A 403 -14.27 -17.21 0.14
CA ASN A 403 -14.52 -18.65 0.04
C ASN A 403 -13.42 -19.32 -0.81
N VAL A 404 -13.60 -20.59 -1.15
CA VAL A 404 -12.69 -21.36 -2.00
C VAL A 404 -13.10 -21.30 -3.47
N GLU A 405 -12.11 -21.46 -4.36
CA GLU A 405 -12.33 -21.54 -5.79
C GLU A 405 -12.96 -22.88 -6.20
N GLY A 406 -13.57 -22.90 -7.37
CA GLY A 406 -14.12 -24.06 -8.02
C GLY A 406 -15.65 -24.03 -8.11
N PRO A 407 -16.23 -25.00 -8.85
CA PRO A 407 -17.67 -25.09 -8.98
C PRO A 407 -18.34 -25.27 -7.61
N ASN A 408 -19.34 -24.45 -7.32
CA ASN A 408 -20.16 -24.57 -6.13
C ASN A 408 -21.52 -25.18 -6.51
N PRO A 409 -21.79 -26.45 -6.12
CA PRO A 409 -23.04 -27.12 -6.52
C PRO A 409 -24.30 -26.48 -5.93
N GLU A 410 -24.17 -25.72 -4.85
CA GLU A 410 -25.28 -25.00 -4.22
C GLU A 410 -25.64 -23.71 -4.95
N ARG A 411 -24.74 -23.22 -5.81
CA ARG A 411 -24.95 -22.01 -6.57
C ARG A 411 -25.56 -22.30 -7.93
N ARG A 412 -26.42 -21.42 -8.41
CA ARG A 412 -27.08 -21.57 -9.71
C ARG A 412 -26.05 -21.82 -10.83
N GLY A 413 -26.24 -22.89 -11.59
CA GLY A 413 -25.35 -23.28 -12.68
C GLY A 413 -23.98 -23.78 -12.21
N SER A 414 -23.85 -24.18 -10.94
CA SER A 414 -22.56 -24.56 -10.33
C SER A 414 -21.46 -23.52 -10.53
N ALA A 415 -21.83 -22.25 -10.52
CA ALA A 415 -20.89 -21.14 -10.62
C ALA A 415 -19.89 -21.17 -9.45
N ASN A 416 -18.71 -20.58 -9.63
CA ASN A 416 -17.77 -20.39 -8.53
C ASN A 416 -18.28 -19.33 -7.53
N SER A 417 -17.55 -19.10 -6.45
CA SER A 417 -17.93 -18.18 -5.37
C SER A 417 -17.46 -16.72 -5.59
N VAL A 418 -17.27 -16.30 -6.85
CA VAL A 418 -17.00 -14.89 -7.18
C VAL A 418 -18.29 -14.07 -7.07
N GLY A 419 -18.15 -12.78 -6.83
CA GLY A 419 -19.28 -11.86 -6.74
C GLY A 419 -18.90 -10.58 -6.02
N ASP A 420 -19.88 -9.78 -5.66
CA ASP A 420 -19.65 -8.54 -4.92
C ASP A 420 -20.69 -8.26 -3.84
N VAL A 421 -20.23 -7.61 -2.79
CA VAL A 421 -21.06 -7.28 -1.61
C VAL A 421 -20.72 -5.89 -1.09
N TRP A 422 -21.65 -5.32 -0.33
CA TRP A 422 -21.35 -4.22 0.57
C TRP A 422 -20.78 -4.73 1.88
N VAL A 423 -19.63 -4.20 2.26
CA VAL A 423 -19.09 -4.29 3.62
C VAL A 423 -19.62 -3.11 4.41
N VAL A 424 -20.29 -3.38 5.52
CA VAL A 424 -20.98 -2.37 6.32
C VAL A 424 -20.34 -2.25 7.69
N ALA A 425 -19.89 -1.04 8.03
CA ALA A 425 -19.52 -0.66 9.39
C ALA A 425 -20.70 -0.08 10.14
N SER A 426 -20.86 -0.46 11.39
CA SER A 426 -21.84 0.12 12.32
C SER A 426 -21.14 0.55 13.60
N TYR A 427 -21.30 1.79 14.00
CA TYR A 427 -20.73 2.36 15.22
C TYR A 427 -21.79 3.15 15.99
N THR A 428 -21.93 2.88 17.27
CA THR A 428 -22.87 3.62 18.12
C THR A 428 -22.10 4.57 19.03
N PRO A 429 -22.12 5.89 18.78
CA PRO A 429 -21.53 6.86 19.69
C PRO A 429 -22.14 6.76 21.09
N GLU A 430 -21.35 7.08 22.10
CA GLU A 430 -21.83 7.09 23.49
C GLU A 430 -23.06 8.00 23.64
N GLY A 431 -24.11 7.46 24.27
CA GLY A 431 -25.37 8.17 24.46
C GLY A 431 -26.29 8.24 23.21
N ALA A 432 -25.85 7.80 22.05
CA ALA A 432 -26.68 7.77 20.85
C ALA A 432 -27.67 6.61 20.86
N ARG A 433 -28.88 6.84 20.33
CA ARG A 433 -29.94 5.82 20.22
C ARG A 433 -29.86 4.97 18.94
N ARG A 434 -29.13 5.42 17.96
CA ARG A 434 -29.00 4.76 16.64
C ARG A 434 -27.54 4.69 16.24
N PRO A 435 -27.11 3.60 15.61
CA PRO A 435 -25.77 3.51 15.08
C PRO A 435 -25.59 4.42 13.86
N LEU A 436 -24.40 4.95 13.73
CA LEU A 436 -23.89 5.48 12.47
C LEU A 436 -23.49 4.33 11.58
N ARG A 437 -23.80 4.40 10.30
CA ARG A 437 -23.47 3.35 9.33
C ARG A 437 -22.79 3.92 8.11
N ALA A 438 -21.82 3.19 7.60
CA ALA A 438 -21.19 3.45 6.32
C ALA A 438 -20.84 2.11 5.65
N ARG A 439 -20.59 2.16 4.36
CA ARG A 439 -20.32 0.96 3.58
C ARG A 439 -19.22 1.15 2.56
N ALA A 440 -18.57 0.05 2.19
CA ALA A 440 -17.59 -0.03 1.12
C ALA A 440 -17.96 -1.17 0.17
N HIS A 441 -17.56 -1.04 -1.09
CA HIS A 441 -17.76 -2.09 -2.08
C HIS A 441 -16.61 -3.10 -2.03
N LEU A 442 -16.94 -4.39 -1.92
CA LEU A 442 -15.99 -5.48 -1.96
C LEU A 442 -16.28 -6.38 -3.15
N LEU A 443 -15.33 -6.50 -4.07
CA LEU A 443 -15.33 -7.46 -5.16
C LEU A 443 -14.55 -8.72 -4.74
N VAL A 444 -15.17 -9.88 -4.86
CA VAL A 444 -14.51 -11.18 -4.69
C VAL A 444 -14.29 -11.81 -6.06
N THR A 445 -13.04 -12.06 -6.41
CA THR A 445 -12.65 -12.55 -7.73
C THR A 445 -11.87 -13.86 -7.63
N VAL A 446 -11.51 -14.41 -8.78
CA VAL A 446 -10.74 -15.65 -8.90
C VAL A 446 -9.37 -15.55 -8.22
N PRO A 447 -8.74 -16.68 -7.89
CA PRO A 447 -7.40 -16.69 -7.30
C PRO A 447 -6.37 -15.91 -8.12
N LEU A 448 -5.36 -15.41 -7.47
CA LEU A 448 -4.16 -14.94 -8.15
C LEU A 448 -3.36 -16.16 -8.61
N TYR A 449 -3.59 -16.63 -9.83
CA TYR A 449 -2.95 -17.83 -10.37
C TYR A 449 -1.44 -17.68 -10.60
N MET A 450 -0.89 -16.49 -10.42
CA MET A 450 0.55 -16.21 -10.48
C MET A 450 1.02 -15.52 -9.23
N ARG A 451 2.06 -16.08 -8.64
CA ARG A 451 2.79 -15.46 -7.53
C ARG A 451 4.23 -15.23 -7.94
N TRP A 452 4.66 -13.99 -7.86
CA TRP A 452 6.03 -13.60 -8.10
C TRP A 452 6.81 -13.71 -6.80
N GLY A 453 7.89 -14.48 -6.80
CA GLY A 453 8.84 -14.56 -5.71
C GLY A 453 9.08 -15.97 -5.18
N THR A 454 9.97 -16.09 -4.23
CA THR A 454 10.48 -17.34 -3.64
C THR A 454 9.42 -18.21 -2.95
N GLU A 455 8.20 -17.74 -2.79
CA GLU A 455 7.07 -18.55 -2.29
C GLU A 455 6.70 -19.71 -3.22
N ALA A 456 7.06 -19.64 -4.50
CA ALA A 456 6.95 -20.78 -5.42
C ALA A 456 7.90 -21.95 -5.04
N GLN A 457 8.92 -21.69 -4.25
CA GLN A 457 9.88 -22.71 -3.80
C GLN A 457 9.45 -23.44 -2.53
N THR A 458 8.47 -22.91 -1.80
CA THR A 458 7.93 -23.55 -0.59
C THR A 458 6.75 -24.48 -0.84
N LEU A 459 6.37 -24.65 -2.11
CA LEU A 459 5.27 -25.56 -2.55
C LEU A 459 5.81 -26.84 -3.23
N GLN A 460 7.05 -27.21 -2.97
CA GLN A 460 7.60 -28.54 -3.34
C GLN A 460 7.53 -29.51 -2.17
#